data_56f8ba131de8e934ef3fedac815a1dc3
#
_entry.id   56f8ba131de8e934ef3fedac815a1dc3
#
_cell.length_a   1.000
_cell.length_b   1.000
_cell.length_c   1.000
_cell.angle_alpha   90.00
_cell.angle_beta   90.00
_cell.angle_gamma   90.00
#
_symmetry.space_group_name_H-M   'P 1'
#
loop_
_entity.id
_entity.type
_entity.pdbx_description
1 polymer ?
#
loop_
_entity_poly.entity_id
_entity_poly.type
_entity_poly.pdbx_seq_one_letter_code
_entity_poly.pdbx_strand_id
1 'polypeptide(L)'
;VCSSDLVNWHEDQFQVIAGNEVNEMYKALENKGVPTDDAPAAESQSSKSVVSKIIDSITGCMTPMIPALTAAGMIKVVLSLLTTFHLVTDTSSTYQVISMIGDVTFYFMPFLIAANAAKVFRVNQSLALFIAGVYLSPAFVSMVASDAAITLFGLPITKATYSYSVIPVILMVWITHYIELLVDRITPKMVKLILNPTLVILISAPIALIVVG
;
A
#
# COMPACT_ATOMS: atom_id res chain seq x y z
N VAL A 1 -23.59 -26.94 22.90
CA VAL A 1 -24.74 -26.02 23.00
C VAL A 1 -24.90 -25.35 21.64
N CYS A 2 -25.77 -25.89 20.78
CA CYS A 2 -26.20 -25.16 19.58
C CYS A 2 -27.15 -24.06 20.05
N SER A 3 -26.65 -22.83 20.11
CA SER A 3 -27.50 -21.67 20.30
C SER A 3 -28.20 -21.39 18.97
N SER A 4 -29.53 -21.40 18.98
CA SER A 4 -30.39 -21.10 17.82
C SER A 4 -30.23 -19.67 17.29
N ASP A 5 -29.48 -18.86 18.01
CA ASP A 5 -29.28 -17.43 17.72
C ASP A 5 -28.13 -17.16 16.72
N LEU A 6 -27.39 -18.21 16.32
CA LEU A 6 -26.28 -18.11 15.37
C LEU A 6 -26.68 -18.37 13.91
N VAL A 7 -27.96 -18.70 13.67
CA VAL A 7 -28.49 -19.02 12.34
C VAL A 7 -29.63 -18.06 12.03
N ASN A 8 -29.47 -17.28 10.97
CA ASN A 8 -30.50 -16.34 10.54
C ASN A 8 -30.94 -16.61 9.10
N TRP A 9 -32.28 -16.59 8.88
CA TRP A 9 -32.91 -16.67 7.56
C TRP A 9 -33.29 -15.26 7.14
N HIS A 10 -32.77 -14.82 6.00
CA HIS A 10 -33.16 -13.56 5.41
C HIS A 10 -33.44 -13.77 3.92
N GLU A 11 -34.69 -13.66 3.53
CA GLU A 11 -35.19 -13.87 2.17
C GLU A 11 -34.75 -15.24 1.59
N ASP A 12 -33.82 -15.29 0.65
CA ASP A 12 -33.31 -16.53 0.04
C ASP A 12 -31.89 -16.91 0.51
N GLN A 13 -31.39 -16.29 1.58
CA GLN A 13 -30.04 -16.54 2.09
C GLN A 13 -30.05 -17.14 3.49
N PHE A 14 -29.28 -18.22 3.66
CA PHE A 14 -29.02 -18.86 4.94
C PHE A 14 -27.68 -18.37 5.47
N GLN A 15 -27.72 -17.60 6.56
CA GLN A 15 -26.53 -17.02 7.18
C GLN A 15 -26.23 -17.71 8.51
N VAL A 16 -24.98 -18.21 8.65
CA VAL A 16 -24.47 -18.80 9.87
C VAL A 16 -23.33 -17.95 10.41
N ILE A 17 -23.46 -17.48 11.65
CA ILE A 17 -22.42 -16.71 12.31
C ILE A 17 -21.47 -17.68 13.01
N ALA A 18 -20.31 -17.94 12.42
CA ALA A 18 -19.36 -18.94 12.89
C ALA A 18 -18.15 -18.37 13.66
N GLY A 19 -18.07 -17.06 13.86
CA GLY A 19 -16.96 -16.42 14.58
C GLY A 19 -15.58 -16.81 14.01
N ASN A 20 -14.66 -17.23 14.87
CA ASN A 20 -13.31 -17.63 14.47
C ASN A 20 -13.23 -19.05 13.85
N GLU A 21 -14.30 -19.82 13.86
CA GLU A 21 -14.35 -21.22 13.41
C GLU A 21 -14.85 -21.37 11.96
N VAL A 22 -15.00 -20.26 11.23
CA VAL A 22 -15.46 -20.25 9.82
C VAL A 22 -14.70 -21.21 8.94
N ASN A 23 -13.37 -21.27 9.07
CA ASN A 23 -12.52 -22.15 8.26
C ASN A 23 -12.72 -23.64 8.54
N GLU A 24 -13.04 -24.00 9.78
CA GLU A 24 -13.30 -25.40 10.15
C GLU A 24 -14.69 -25.83 9.70
N MET A 25 -15.69 -24.96 9.84
CA MET A 25 -17.03 -25.19 9.32
C MET A 25 -17.05 -25.31 7.80
N TYR A 26 -16.31 -24.47 7.09
CA TYR A 26 -16.20 -24.55 5.63
C TYR A 26 -15.62 -25.88 5.17
N LYS A 27 -14.53 -26.34 5.77
CA LYS A 27 -13.94 -27.67 5.51
C LYS A 27 -14.89 -28.83 5.83
N ALA A 28 -15.69 -28.69 6.89
CA ALA A 28 -16.67 -29.71 7.27
C ALA A 28 -17.84 -29.80 6.28
N LEU A 29 -18.26 -28.68 5.69
CA LEU A 29 -19.29 -28.59 4.64
C LEU A 29 -18.77 -29.16 3.32
N GLU A 30 -17.56 -28.85 2.93
CA GLU A 30 -16.89 -29.37 1.74
C GLU A 30 -16.74 -30.89 1.79
N ASN A 31 -16.36 -31.44 2.94
CA ASN A 31 -16.27 -32.90 3.16
C ASN A 31 -17.62 -33.61 3.12
N LYS A 32 -18.73 -32.89 3.31
CA LYS A 32 -20.09 -33.45 3.21
C LYS A 32 -20.74 -33.31 1.83
N GLY A 33 -19.98 -32.82 0.84
CA GLY A 33 -20.43 -32.77 -0.57
C GLY A 33 -21.51 -31.67 -0.83
N VAL A 34 -21.57 -30.63 -0.03
CA VAL A 34 -22.42 -29.47 -0.33
C VAL A 34 -21.76 -28.71 -1.49
N PRO A 35 -22.46 -28.53 -2.66
CA PRO A 35 -21.89 -27.73 -3.76
C PRO A 35 -21.67 -26.30 -3.27
N THR A 36 -20.44 -25.85 -3.26
CA THR A 36 -20.08 -24.46 -2.97
C THR A 36 -19.91 -23.71 -4.29
N ASP A 37 -21.01 -23.51 -5.00
CA ASP A 37 -21.04 -22.57 -6.13
C ASP A 37 -21.16 -21.16 -5.56
N ASP A 38 -20.24 -20.26 -5.96
CA ASP A 38 -20.21 -18.82 -5.66
C ASP A 38 -19.66 -18.34 -4.30
N ALA A 39 -18.65 -19.01 -3.75
CA ALA A 39 -17.73 -18.26 -2.88
C ALA A 39 -16.66 -17.57 -3.74
N PRO A 40 -16.31 -16.27 -3.50
CA PRO A 40 -15.12 -15.72 -4.11
C PRO A 40 -13.96 -16.65 -3.74
N ALA A 41 -13.31 -17.22 -4.72
CA ALA A 41 -12.34 -18.29 -4.61
C ALA A 41 -11.38 -18.04 -3.43
N ALA A 42 -11.59 -18.75 -2.34
CA ALA A 42 -10.52 -19.10 -1.43
C ALA A 42 -9.61 -20.00 -2.26
N GLU A 43 -8.67 -19.37 -2.97
CA GLU A 43 -7.69 -20.00 -3.82
C GLU A 43 -7.08 -21.17 -3.04
N SER A 44 -7.34 -22.37 -3.54
CA SER A 44 -6.69 -23.60 -3.13
C SER A 44 -5.21 -23.30 -2.90
N GLN A 45 -4.72 -23.61 -1.70
CA GLN A 45 -3.29 -23.64 -1.36
C GLN A 45 -2.59 -24.78 -2.10
N SER A 46 -2.66 -24.80 -3.43
CA SER A 46 -1.62 -25.42 -4.22
C SER A 46 -0.39 -24.53 -4.03
N SER A 47 0.77 -25.14 -3.88
CA SER A 47 2.06 -24.48 -3.67
C SER A 47 2.23 -23.30 -4.67
N LYS A 48 1.73 -22.10 -4.27
CA LYS A 48 1.82 -20.92 -5.11
C LYS A 48 3.30 -20.69 -5.39
N SER A 49 3.65 -20.63 -6.66
CA SER A 49 4.99 -20.27 -7.12
C SER A 49 5.40 -18.96 -6.44
N VAL A 50 6.69 -18.79 -6.17
CA VAL A 50 7.23 -17.54 -5.59
C VAL A 50 6.76 -16.32 -6.40
N VAL A 51 6.70 -16.47 -7.73
CA VAL A 51 6.20 -15.43 -8.65
C VAL A 51 4.75 -15.08 -8.38
N SER A 52 3.88 -16.06 -8.15
CA SER A 52 2.47 -15.82 -7.81
C SER A 52 2.33 -15.03 -6.51
N LYS A 53 3.11 -15.35 -5.48
CA LYS A 53 3.11 -14.61 -4.20
C LYS A 53 3.54 -13.14 -4.37
N ILE A 54 4.52 -12.90 -5.23
CA ILE A 54 4.96 -11.53 -5.54
C ILE A 54 3.85 -10.75 -6.24
N ILE A 55 3.22 -11.35 -7.26
CA ILE A 55 2.11 -10.73 -7.98
C ILE A 55 0.94 -10.45 -7.04
N ASP A 56 0.55 -11.41 -6.19
CA ASP A 56 -0.52 -11.25 -5.20
C ASP A 56 -0.21 -10.09 -4.23
N SER A 57 1.05 -9.95 -3.80
CA SER A 57 1.48 -8.86 -2.92
C SER A 57 1.37 -7.50 -3.62
N ILE A 58 1.84 -7.40 -4.87
CA ILE A 58 1.74 -6.17 -5.67
C ILE A 58 0.27 -5.79 -5.88
N THR A 59 -0.56 -6.76 -6.28
CA THR A 59 -1.99 -6.56 -6.48
C THR A 59 -2.68 -6.11 -5.19
N GLY A 60 -2.38 -6.77 -4.06
CA GLY A 60 -2.90 -6.39 -2.75
C GLY A 60 -2.52 -4.97 -2.31
N CYS A 61 -1.35 -4.48 -2.72
CA CYS A 61 -0.94 -3.10 -2.45
C CYS A 61 -1.65 -2.08 -3.37
N MET A 62 -1.96 -2.46 -4.61
CA MET A 62 -2.51 -1.54 -5.62
C MET A 62 -4.05 -1.48 -5.60
N THR A 63 -4.73 -2.61 -5.36
CA THR A 63 -6.19 -2.69 -5.44
C THR A 63 -6.92 -1.65 -4.59
N PRO A 64 -6.54 -1.38 -3.32
CA PRO A 64 -7.27 -0.41 -2.50
C PRO A 64 -7.16 1.05 -2.97
N MET A 65 -6.19 1.36 -3.84
CA MET A 65 -6.01 2.72 -4.36
C MET A 65 -6.76 2.98 -5.69
N ILE A 66 -7.29 1.94 -6.32
CA ILE A 66 -8.01 2.06 -7.60
C ILE A 66 -9.11 3.12 -7.56
N PRO A 67 -9.99 3.20 -6.53
CA PRO A 67 -11.02 4.23 -6.49
C PRO A 67 -10.45 5.67 -6.51
N ALA A 68 -9.34 5.90 -5.81
CA ALA A 68 -8.70 7.22 -5.79
C ALA A 68 -8.08 7.58 -7.15
N LEU A 69 -7.44 6.61 -7.81
CA LEU A 69 -6.89 6.79 -9.17
C LEU A 69 -8.00 7.04 -10.19
N THR A 70 -9.11 6.30 -10.09
CA THR A 70 -10.26 6.49 -10.98
C THR A 70 -10.87 7.88 -10.81
N ALA A 71 -11.06 8.33 -9.56
CA ALA A 71 -11.56 9.68 -9.28
C ALA A 71 -10.64 10.78 -9.86
N ALA A 72 -9.32 10.66 -9.64
CA ALA A 72 -8.34 11.57 -10.19
C ALA A 72 -8.36 11.60 -11.73
N GLY A 73 -8.44 10.42 -12.35
CA GLY A 73 -8.57 10.30 -13.81
C GLY A 73 -9.86 10.95 -14.34
N MET A 74 -10.98 10.74 -13.67
CA MET A 74 -12.26 11.38 -14.05
C MET A 74 -12.19 12.91 -13.96
N ILE A 75 -11.54 13.46 -12.93
CA ILE A 75 -11.32 14.91 -12.83
C ILE A 75 -10.55 15.43 -14.06
N LYS A 76 -9.50 14.73 -14.48
CA LYS A 76 -8.72 15.10 -15.67
C LYS A 76 -9.53 15.00 -16.95
N VAL A 77 -10.40 13.99 -17.10
CA VAL A 77 -11.31 13.86 -18.25
C VAL A 77 -12.28 15.04 -18.30
N VAL A 78 -12.89 15.40 -17.17
CA VAL A 78 -13.79 16.55 -17.10
C VAL A 78 -13.06 17.85 -17.49
N LEU A 79 -11.86 18.06 -16.98
CA LEU A 79 -11.05 19.23 -17.37
C LEU A 79 -10.73 19.24 -18.86
N SER A 80 -10.36 18.11 -19.43
CA SER A 80 -10.07 18.00 -20.86
C SER A 80 -11.31 18.31 -21.72
N LEU A 81 -12.49 17.90 -21.30
CA LEU A 81 -13.74 18.25 -21.98
C LEU A 81 -14.01 19.76 -21.89
N LEU A 82 -13.86 20.36 -20.70
CA LEU A 82 -14.09 21.80 -20.51
C LEU A 82 -13.15 22.67 -21.36
N THR A 83 -11.90 22.25 -21.52
CA THR A 83 -10.94 22.95 -22.40
C THR A 83 -11.25 22.74 -23.89
N THR A 84 -11.64 21.52 -24.28
CA THR A 84 -12.01 21.21 -25.66
C THR A 84 -13.24 22.01 -26.12
N PHE A 85 -14.21 22.21 -25.24
CA PHE A 85 -15.40 23.05 -25.53
C PHE A 85 -15.15 24.54 -25.32
N HIS A 86 -13.91 24.96 -25.04
CA HIS A 86 -13.53 26.35 -24.79
C HIS A 86 -14.29 27.01 -23.63
N LEU A 87 -14.83 26.23 -22.68
CA LEU A 87 -15.52 26.74 -21.50
C LEU A 87 -14.55 27.25 -20.44
N VAL A 88 -13.34 26.70 -20.40
CA VAL A 88 -12.28 27.07 -19.49
C VAL A 88 -10.95 27.11 -20.26
N THR A 89 -10.11 28.12 -20.02
CA THR A 89 -8.76 28.22 -20.59
C THR A 89 -7.74 27.60 -19.65
N ASP A 90 -6.70 26.99 -20.18
CA ASP A 90 -5.61 26.34 -19.43
C ASP A 90 -4.91 27.31 -18.46
N THR A 91 -4.94 28.60 -18.77
CA THR A 91 -4.34 29.68 -17.96
C THR A 91 -5.26 30.17 -16.85
N SER A 92 -6.52 29.73 -16.80
CA SER A 92 -7.45 30.15 -15.76
C SER A 92 -7.07 29.56 -14.39
N SER A 93 -7.22 30.35 -13.32
CA SER A 93 -6.98 29.86 -11.96
C SER A 93 -7.86 28.67 -11.60
N THR A 94 -9.10 28.63 -12.09
CA THR A 94 -10.02 27.51 -11.88
C THR A 94 -9.49 26.23 -12.49
N TYR A 95 -8.97 26.28 -13.72
CA TYR A 95 -8.33 25.13 -14.36
C TYR A 95 -7.14 24.63 -13.55
N GLN A 96 -6.24 25.53 -13.15
CA GLN A 96 -5.03 25.17 -12.40
C GLN A 96 -5.37 24.49 -11.06
N VAL A 97 -6.35 25.01 -10.31
CA VAL A 97 -6.77 24.43 -9.04
C VAL A 97 -7.38 23.04 -9.22
N ILE A 98 -8.31 22.87 -10.17
CA ILE A 98 -8.93 21.56 -10.41
C ILE A 98 -7.91 20.57 -10.97
N SER A 99 -7.01 21.03 -11.84
CA SER A 99 -5.91 20.19 -12.35
C SER A 99 -5.00 19.69 -11.21
N MET A 100 -4.62 20.59 -10.29
CA MET A 100 -3.86 20.23 -9.11
C MET A 100 -4.58 19.18 -8.26
N ILE A 101 -5.88 19.31 -8.03
CA ILE A 101 -6.67 18.30 -7.29
C ILE A 101 -6.60 16.92 -7.97
N GLY A 102 -6.69 16.87 -9.31
CA GLY A 102 -6.52 15.63 -10.06
C GLY A 102 -5.10 15.05 -9.96
N ASP A 103 -4.08 15.91 -9.90
CA ASP A 103 -2.68 15.48 -9.86
C ASP A 103 -2.23 14.96 -8.48
N VAL A 104 -2.87 15.42 -7.39
CA VAL A 104 -2.52 15.06 -6.01
C VAL A 104 -2.46 13.55 -5.80
N THR A 105 -3.43 12.80 -6.31
CA THR A 105 -3.46 11.34 -6.15
C THR A 105 -2.25 10.66 -6.80
N PHE A 106 -1.86 11.12 -7.97
CA PHE A 106 -0.69 10.57 -8.68
C PHE A 106 0.62 10.99 -8.02
N TYR A 107 0.72 12.24 -7.56
CA TYR A 107 1.91 12.74 -6.87
C TYR A 107 2.16 12.02 -5.55
N PHE A 108 1.10 11.80 -4.76
CA PHE A 108 1.15 11.10 -3.48
C PHE A 108 0.94 9.58 -3.61
N MET A 109 1.02 9.02 -4.82
CA MET A 109 0.94 7.57 -5.05
C MET A 109 1.89 6.77 -4.13
N PRO A 110 3.15 7.17 -3.89
CA PRO A 110 4.04 6.47 -2.96
C PRO A 110 3.47 6.31 -1.56
N PHE A 111 2.75 7.33 -1.04
CA PHE A 111 2.10 7.24 0.27
C PHE A 111 0.96 6.24 0.29
N LEU A 112 0.11 6.26 -0.74
CA LEU A 112 -1.03 5.33 -0.84
C LEU A 112 -0.54 3.89 -0.92
N ILE A 113 0.50 3.65 -1.71
CA ILE A 113 1.12 2.33 -1.82
C ILE A 113 1.77 1.92 -0.51
N ALA A 114 2.53 2.79 0.15
CA ALA A 114 3.18 2.48 1.43
C ALA A 114 2.15 2.12 2.51
N ALA A 115 1.02 2.83 2.58
CA ALA A 115 -0.07 2.55 3.51
C ALA A 115 -0.68 1.16 3.29
N ASN A 116 -0.88 0.77 2.03
CA ASN A 116 -1.43 -0.54 1.67
C ASN A 116 -0.39 -1.66 1.82
N ALA A 117 0.84 -1.42 1.37
CA ALA A 117 1.96 -2.35 1.52
C ALA A 117 2.25 -2.66 2.99
N ALA A 118 2.12 -1.67 3.88
CA ALA A 118 2.24 -1.87 5.31
C ALA A 118 1.24 -2.92 5.85
N LYS A 119 0.00 -2.91 5.34
CA LYS A 119 -1.02 -3.91 5.70
C LYS A 119 -0.67 -5.29 5.14
N VAL A 120 -0.24 -5.36 3.88
CA VAL A 120 0.13 -6.61 3.19
C VAL A 120 1.33 -7.27 3.88
N PHE A 121 2.38 -6.49 4.18
CA PHE A 121 3.61 -6.99 4.80
C PHE A 121 3.59 -6.95 6.33
N ARG A 122 2.49 -6.51 6.96
CA ARG A 122 2.33 -6.42 8.43
C ARG A 122 3.41 -5.55 9.09
N VAL A 123 3.72 -4.43 8.49
CA VAL A 123 4.60 -3.38 9.00
C VAL A 123 3.76 -2.30 9.69
N ASN A 124 4.35 -1.59 10.65
CA ASN A 124 3.68 -0.43 11.22
C ASN A 124 3.41 0.62 10.12
N GLN A 125 2.12 0.96 9.90
CA GLN A 125 1.71 1.86 8.84
C GLN A 125 2.36 3.25 8.93
N SER A 126 2.52 3.77 10.15
CA SER A 126 3.16 5.08 10.35
C SER A 126 4.63 5.08 9.93
N LEU A 127 5.35 3.97 10.19
CA LEU A 127 6.75 3.82 9.76
C LEU A 127 6.86 3.74 8.24
N ALA A 128 6.01 2.95 7.59
CA ALA A 128 5.98 2.86 6.14
C ALA A 128 5.68 4.22 5.48
N LEU A 129 4.70 4.96 6.01
CA LEU A 129 4.37 6.30 5.53
C LEU A 129 5.52 7.29 5.75
N PHE A 130 6.20 7.22 6.91
CA PHE A 130 7.35 8.09 7.18
C PHE A 130 8.45 7.88 6.15
N ILE A 131 8.77 6.64 5.84
CA ILE A 131 9.81 6.33 4.86
C ILE A 131 9.38 6.77 3.45
N ALA A 132 8.13 6.56 3.03
CA ALA A 132 7.60 7.11 1.79
C ALA A 132 7.71 8.64 1.75
N GLY A 133 7.53 9.30 2.90
CA GLY A 133 7.71 10.74 3.07
C GLY A 133 9.14 11.22 2.83
N VAL A 134 10.15 10.43 3.14
CA VAL A 134 11.55 10.77 2.85
C VAL A 134 11.76 10.98 1.35
N TYR A 135 11.17 10.14 0.50
CA TYR A 135 11.28 10.27 -0.96
C TYR A 135 10.54 11.47 -1.53
N LEU A 136 9.42 11.87 -0.91
CA LEU A 136 8.63 13.01 -1.33
C LEU A 136 9.02 14.30 -0.60
N SER A 137 10.00 14.23 0.29
CA SER A 137 10.52 15.40 1.00
C SER A 137 11.01 16.45 0.00
N PRO A 138 10.58 17.73 0.11
CA PRO A 138 11.07 18.81 -0.75
C PRO A 138 12.60 18.94 -0.74
N ALA A 139 13.23 18.67 0.40
CA ALA A 139 14.68 18.67 0.53
C ALA A 139 15.32 17.57 -0.33
N PHE A 140 14.77 16.36 -0.32
CA PHE A 140 15.28 15.26 -1.16
C PHE A 140 15.03 15.56 -2.65
N VAL A 141 13.83 16.01 -3.00
CA VAL A 141 13.48 16.36 -4.39
C VAL A 141 14.41 17.46 -4.92
N SER A 142 14.72 18.48 -4.11
CA SER A 142 15.66 19.53 -4.51
C SER A 142 17.09 19.04 -4.65
N MET A 143 17.54 18.12 -3.78
CA MET A 143 18.85 17.47 -3.92
C MET A 143 18.94 16.65 -5.21
N VAL A 144 17.90 15.88 -5.53
CA VAL A 144 17.85 15.09 -6.78
C VAL A 144 17.87 15.98 -8.02
N ALA A 145 17.20 17.15 -7.96
CA ALA A 145 17.18 18.13 -9.05
C ALA A 145 18.53 18.87 -9.22
N SER A 146 19.40 18.84 -8.22
CA SER A 146 20.73 19.48 -8.29
C SER A 146 21.72 18.58 -9.05
N ASP A 147 22.70 19.18 -9.72
CA ASP A 147 23.78 18.45 -10.43
C ASP A 147 24.82 17.83 -9.49
N ALA A 148 24.83 18.21 -8.21
CA ALA A 148 25.78 17.68 -7.23
C ALA A 148 25.55 16.18 -6.96
N ALA A 149 26.61 15.40 -6.87
CA ALA A 149 26.52 14.00 -6.47
C ALA A 149 26.04 13.88 -5.02
N ILE A 150 24.96 13.13 -4.82
CA ILE A 150 24.43 12.84 -3.47
C ILE A 150 25.12 11.58 -2.96
N THR A 151 25.83 11.69 -1.84
CA THR A 151 26.49 10.56 -1.20
C THR A 151 26.08 10.44 0.26
N LEU A 152 25.84 9.22 0.72
CA LEU A 152 25.58 8.89 2.12
C LEU A 152 26.62 7.88 2.58
N PHE A 153 27.43 8.24 3.59
CA PHE A 153 28.55 7.42 4.05
C PHE A 153 29.55 7.01 2.95
N GLY A 154 29.71 7.85 1.90
CA GLY A 154 30.56 7.55 0.74
C GLY A 154 29.92 6.66 -0.33
N LEU A 155 28.70 6.17 -0.11
CA LEU A 155 27.92 5.45 -1.12
C LEU A 155 27.09 6.43 -1.95
N PRO A 156 27.09 6.33 -3.29
CA PRO A 156 26.28 7.20 -4.12
C PRO A 156 24.81 6.84 -3.98
N ILE A 157 23.96 7.88 -3.84
CA ILE A 157 22.52 7.74 -3.90
C ILE A 157 22.10 8.00 -5.34
N THR A 158 21.31 7.12 -5.91
CA THR A 158 20.80 7.29 -7.27
C THR A 158 19.82 8.46 -7.31
N LYS A 159 20.01 9.34 -8.28
CA LYS A 159 19.14 10.48 -8.52
C LYS A 159 17.92 10.03 -9.32
N ALA A 160 16.92 9.50 -8.66
CA ALA A 160 15.66 9.12 -9.29
C ALA A 160 14.49 9.89 -8.70
N THR A 161 13.52 10.21 -9.52
CA THR A 161 12.27 10.82 -9.09
C THR A 161 11.31 9.73 -8.66
N TYR A 162 11.09 9.59 -7.35
CA TYR A 162 10.23 8.53 -6.79
C TYR A 162 8.76 8.92 -6.75
N SER A 163 8.43 10.20 -7.00
CA SER A 163 7.05 10.61 -7.28
C SER A 163 6.53 9.74 -8.45
N TYR A 164 5.30 9.26 -8.35
CA TYR A 164 4.68 8.37 -9.36
C TYR A 164 5.26 6.94 -9.42
N SER A 165 6.17 6.56 -8.52
CA SER A 165 6.78 5.23 -8.52
C SER A 165 6.04 4.25 -7.60
N VAL A 166 5.86 3.01 -8.08
CA VAL A 166 5.14 1.93 -7.39
C VAL A 166 6.12 0.92 -6.79
N ILE A 167 6.95 0.34 -7.64
CA ILE A 167 7.80 -0.81 -7.29
C ILE A 167 8.83 -0.46 -6.22
N PRO A 168 9.55 0.67 -6.28
CA PRO A 168 10.50 1.05 -5.26
C PRO A 168 9.88 1.13 -3.87
N VAL A 169 8.66 1.67 -3.76
CA VAL A 169 7.96 1.82 -2.48
C VAL A 169 7.57 0.46 -1.89
N ILE A 170 7.07 -0.45 -2.71
CA ILE A 170 6.72 -1.81 -2.26
C ILE A 170 7.96 -2.54 -1.72
N LEU A 171 9.07 -2.50 -2.47
CA LEU A 171 10.34 -3.10 -2.06
C LEU A 171 10.85 -2.52 -0.73
N MET A 172 10.73 -1.22 -0.58
CA MET A 172 11.17 -0.53 0.61
C MET A 172 10.35 -0.91 1.85
N VAL A 173 9.03 -0.97 1.73
CA VAL A 173 8.17 -1.44 2.84
C VAL A 173 8.46 -2.90 3.16
N TRP A 174 8.73 -3.73 2.15
CA TRP A 174 9.13 -5.12 2.34
C TRP A 174 10.48 -5.24 3.09
N ILE A 175 11.49 -4.45 2.74
CA ILE A 175 12.76 -4.39 3.47
C ILE A 175 12.53 -3.92 4.90
N THR A 176 11.71 -2.89 5.09
CA THR A 176 11.36 -2.36 6.41
C THR A 176 10.75 -3.43 7.32
N HIS A 177 9.95 -4.35 6.78
CA HIS A 177 9.42 -5.48 7.54
C HIS A 177 10.53 -6.29 8.24
N TYR A 178 11.60 -6.64 7.52
CA TYR A 178 12.70 -7.40 8.11
C TYR A 178 13.50 -6.58 9.13
N ILE A 179 13.67 -5.29 8.86
CA ILE A 179 14.36 -4.38 9.79
C ILE A 179 13.54 -4.23 11.07
N GLU A 180 12.22 -4.08 10.98
CA GLU A 180 11.32 -3.99 12.12
C GLU A 180 11.40 -5.26 12.98
N LEU A 181 11.36 -6.45 12.36
CA LEU A 181 11.53 -7.72 13.06
C LEU A 181 12.89 -7.84 13.75
N LEU A 182 13.95 -7.36 13.12
CA LEU A 182 15.31 -7.40 13.69
C LEU A 182 15.41 -6.46 14.91
N VAL A 183 14.96 -5.22 14.76
CA VAL A 183 14.96 -4.21 15.81
C VAL A 183 14.09 -4.64 16.99
N ASP A 184 12.95 -5.28 16.71
CA ASP A 184 12.02 -5.79 17.72
C ASP A 184 12.67 -6.85 18.64
N ARG A 185 13.60 -7.64 18.11
CA ARG A 185 14.34 -8.66 18.88
C ARG A 185 15.44 -8.08 19.76
N ILE A 186 16.04 -6.96 19.36
CA ILE A 186 17.18 -6.35 20.02
C ILE A 186 16.71 -5.35 21.07
N THR A 187 15.55 -4.72 20.88
CA THR A 187 15.10 -3.63 21.74
C THR A 187 14.47 -4.13 23.04
N PRO A 188 14.96 -3.69 24.23
CA PRO A 188 14.39 -4.04 25.53
C PRO A 188 12.95 -3.54 25.68
N LYS A 189 12.09 -4.31 26.35
CA LYS A 189 10.65 -4.01 26.50
C LYS A 189 10.35 -2.63 27.11
N MET A 190 11.20 -2.15 28.01
CA MET A 190 10.99 -0.87 28.73
C MET A 190 11.08 0.36 27.81
N VAL A 191 11.94 0.33 26.79
CA VAL A 191 12.20 1.47 25.88
C VAL A 191 11.68 1.22 24.47
N LYS A 192 11.02 0.08 24.24
CA LYS A 192 10.55 -0.37 22.93
C LYS A 192 9.66 0.66 22.22
N LEU A 193 8.82 1.36 22.95
CA LEU A 193 7.87 2.32 22.40
C LEU A 193 8.55 3.49 21.67
N ILE A 194 9.72 3.93 22.16
CA ILE A 194 10.46 5.08 21.61
C ILE A 194 11.62 4.61 20.74
N LEU A 195 12.38 3.63 21.23
CA LEU A 195 13.62 3.21 20.59
C LEU A 195 13.36 2.40 19.31
N ASN A 196 12.31 1.57 19.29
CA ASN A 196 11.97 0.75 18.13
C ASN A 196 11.67 1.60 16.88
N PRO A 197 10.69 2.52 16.87
CA PRO A 197 10.41 3.32 15.68
C PRO A 197 11.61 4.16 15.25
N THR A 198 12.38 4.69 16.21
CA THR A 198 13.57 5.49 15.91
C THR A 198 14.64 4.67 15.19
N LEU A 199 14.95 3.48 15.70
CA LEU A 199 15.96 2.60 15.08
C LEU A 199 15.49 2.07 13.72
N VAL A 200 14.21 1.69 13.60
CA VAL A 200 13.65 1.24 12.32
C VAL A 200 13.79 2.33 11.27
N ILE A 201 13.42 3.56 11.57
CA ILE A 201 13.55 4.68 10.63
C ILE A 201 15.02 4.96 10.30
N LEU A 202 15.88 5.02 11.32
CA LEU A 202 17.29 5.37 11.16
C LEU A 202 18.04 4.34 10.29
N ILE A 203 17.63 3.08 10.32
CA ILE A 203 18.23 2.01 9.51
C ILE A 203 17.54 1.90 8.15
N SER A 204 16.19 1.92 8.12
CA SER A 204 15.46 1.69 6.87
C SER A 204 15.56 2.85 5.89
N ALA A 205 15.57 4.12 6.34
CA ALA A 205 15.63 5.25 5.43
C ALA A 205 16.95 5.30 4.63
N PRO A 206 18.15 5.15 5.23
CA PRO A 206 19.40 5.04 4.45
C PRO A 206 19.42 3.85 3.51
N ILE A 207 19.01 2.66 3.98
CA ILE A 207 18.97 1.45 3.14
C ILE A 207 18.04 1.66 1.96
N ALA A 208 16.87 2.23 2.21
CA ALA A 208 15.90 2.54 1.18
C ALA A 208 16.48 3.45 0.09
N LEU A 209 17.19 4.51 0.48
CA LEU A 209 17.81 5.47 -0.45
C LEU A 209 18.98 4.88 -1.23
N ILE A 210 19.71 3.90 -0.68
CA ILE A 210 20.89 3.31 -1.32
C ILE A 210 20.51 2.10 -2.18
N VAL A 211 19.60 1.22 -1.68
CA VAL A 211 19.30 -0.08 -2.33
C VAL A 211 18.18 0.05 -3.35
N VAL A 212 17.23 0.94 -3.11
CA VAL A 212 16.05 1.11 -3.96
C VAL A 212 16.20 2.32 -4.88
N GLY A 213 17.17 3.19 -4.54
CA GLY A 213 17.52 4.40 -5.27
C GLY A 213 18.31 4.21 -6.56
#